data_339712324d0629a96eb3e6af37df058c
#
_entry.id   339712324d0629a96eb3e6af37df058c
#
_cell.length_a   1.000
_cell.length_b   1.000
_cell.length_c   1.000
_cell.angle_alpha   90.00
_cell.angle_beta   90.00
_cell.angle_gamma   90.00
#
_symmetry.space_group_name_H-M   'P 1'
#
loop_
_entity.id
_entity.type
_entity.pdbx_description
1 polymer ?
#
loop_
_entity_poly.entity_id
_entity_poly.type
_entity_poly.pdbx_seq_one_letter_code
_entity_poly.pdbx_strand_id
1 'polypeptide(L)'
;LDALRWVESIGGSNELVKISNENLKIVEEWVNKSKWIKFMCEDKNLRSATSITLSIKDEWFNKFNEEKQRETVKKIVSMLKKEDVANDINGYAKAPPSLRIWGGSTVQNDDMKALMPWVDWAYHSVKNNA
;
A
#
# COMPACT_ATOMS: atom_id res chain seq x y z
N LEU A 1 -12.30 -0.52 25.96
CA LEU A 1 -13.33 0.53 26.19
C LEU A 1 -13.03 1.80 25.42
N ASP A 2 -11.79 2.30 25.41
CA ASP A 2 -11.43 3.54 24.73
C ASP A 2 -11.60 3.44 23.20
N ALA A 3 -11.20 2.32 22.60
CA ALA A 3 -11.41 2.08 21.18
C ALA A 3 -12.91 2.08 20.80
N LEU A 4 -13.77 1.48 21.62
CA LEU A 4 -15.21 1.47 21.37
C LEU A 4 -15.84 2.86 21.51
N ARG A 5 -15.41 3.62 22.52
CA ARG A 5 -15.84 5.02 22.69
C ARG A 5 -15.43 5.89 21.52
N TRP A 6 -14.21 5.70 21.02
CA TRP A 6 -13.75 6.38 19.82
C TRP A 6 -14.64 6.02 18.62
N VAL A 7 -14.92 4.72 18.40
CA VAL A 7 -15.81 4.28 17.32
C VAL A 7 -17.19 4.93 17.41
N GLU A 8 -17.77 4.96 18.59
CA GLU A 8 -19.07 5.64 18.81
C GLU A 8 -18.98 7.14 18.50
N SER A 9 -17.90 7.80 18.90
CA SER A 9 -17.71 9.25 18.71
C SER A 9 -17.60 9.66 17.24
N ILE A 10 -17.09 8.78 16.36
CA ILE A 10 -16.93 9.07 14.92
C ILE A 10 -18.12 8.63 14.06
N GLY A 11 -19.15 7.99 14.64
CA GLY A 11 -20.36 7.57 13.91
C GLY A 11 -20.57 6.06 13.82
N GLY A 12 -19.86 5.27 14.60
CA GLY A 12 -20.04 3.82 14.72
C GLY A 12 -19.41 3.00 13.60
N SER A 13 -19.83 1.75 13.48
CA SER A 13 -19.27 0.79 12.52
C SER A 13 -19.42 1.21 11.06
N ASN A 14 -20.51 1.89 10.72
CA ASN A 14 -20.75 2.38 9.36
C ASN A 14 -19.67 3.40 8.92
N GLU A 15 -19.24 4.27 9.83
CA GLU A 15 -18.16 5.22 9.52
C GLU A 15 -16.80 4.52 9.38
N LEU A 16 -16.52 3.48 10.18
CA LEU A 16 -15.31 2.66 10.00
C LEU A 16 -15.26 2.02 8.61
N VAL A 17 -16.36 1.44 8.16
CA VAL A 17 -16.45 0.83 6.82
C VAL A 17 -16.25 1.88 5.73
N LYS A 18 -16.86 3.05 5.88
CA LYS A 18 -16.73 4.16 4.94
C LYS A 18 -15.28 4.65 4.83
N ILE A 19 -14.58 4.83 5.95
CA ILE A 19 -13.16 5.24 5.97
C ILE A 19 -12.30 4.21 5.24
N SER A 20 -12.48 2.91 5.50
CA SER A 20 -11.73 1.84 4.84
C SER A 20 -12.00 1.78 3.34
N ASN A 21 -13.25 1.91 2.92
CA ASN A 21 -13.62 1.92 1.51
C ASN A 21 -13.05 3.14 0.79
N GLU A 22 -13.03 4.29 1.41
CA GLU A 22 -12.42 5.50 0.85
C GLU A 22 -10.89 5.35 0.74
N ASN A 23 -10.23 4.73 1.72
CA ASN A 23 -8.80 4.39 1.64
C ASN A 23 -8.51 3.49 0.44
N LEU A 24 -9.32 2.45 0.22
CA LEU A 24 -9.17 1.58 -0.96
C LEU A 24 -9.35 2.37 -2.25
N LYS A 25 -10.35 3.24 -2.32
CA LYS A 25 -10.62 4.09 -3.49
C LYS A 25 -9.44 5.01 -3.83
N ILE A 26 -8.82 5.62 -2.82
CA ILE A 26 -7.62 6.46 -2.98
C ILE A 26 -6.49 5.64 -3.64
N VAL A 27 -6.26 4.42 -3.15
CA VAL A 27 -5.25 3.52 -3.72
C VAL A 27 -5.63 3.09 -5.14
N GLU A 28 -6.90 2.80 -5.42
CA GLU A 28 -7.38 2.45 -6.77
C GLU A 28 -7.14 3.59 -7.76
N GLU A 29 -7.44 4.83 -7.40
CA GLU A 29 -7.22 5.99 -8.26
C GLU A 29 -5.73 6.20 -8.57
N TRP A 30 -4.87 6.02 -7.57
CA TRP A 30 -3.41 6.08 -7.75
C TRP A 30 -2.89 4.93 -8.64
N VAL A 31 -3.30 3.70 -8.38
CA VAL A 31 -2.91 2.53 -9.19
C VAL A 31 -3.35 2.69 -10.65
N ASN A 32 -4.57 3.18 -10.90
CA ASN A 32 -5.09 3.39 -12.24
C ASN A 32 -4.28 4.41 -13.06
N LYS A 33 -3.67 5.38 -12.40
CA LYS A 33 -2.78 6.38 -13.02
C LYS A 33 -1.32 5.91 -13.13
N SER A 34 -0.96 4.87 -12.38
CA SER A 34 0.42 4.39 -12.29
C SER A 34 0.78 3.45 -13.44
N LYS A 35 2.03 3.59 -13.93
CA LYS A 35 2.58 2.70 -14.97
C LYS A 35 3.36 1.51 -14.40
N TRP A 36 3.69 1.52 -13.12
CA TRP A 36 4.63 0.56 -12.55
C TRP A 36 4.02 -0.41 -11.53
N ILE A 37 2.83 -0.11 -10.99
CA ILE A 37 2.18 -0.90 -9.94
C ILE A 37 0.78 -1.34 -10.36
N LYS A 38 0.33 -2.47 -9.84
CA LYS A 38 -1.03 -3.01 -10.02
C LYS A 38 -1.51 -3.68 -8.74
N PHE A 39 -2.81 -3.90 -8.63
CA PHE A 39 -3.35 -4.78 -7.59
C PHE A 39 -2.90 -6.23 -7.82
N MET A 40 -2.54 -6.92 -6.75
CA MET A 40 -2.30 -8.37 -6.79
C MET A 40 -3.62 -9.12 -7.04
N CYS A 41 -4.72 -8.68 -6.42
CA CYS A 41 -6.06 -9.17 -6.68
C CYS A 41 -6.68 -8.40 -7.86
N GLU A 42 -6.80 -9.06 -9.01
CA GLU A 42 -7.33 -8.43 -10.22
C GLU A 42 -8.84 -8.18 -10.15
N ASP A 43 -9.58 -9.09 -9.52
CA ASP A 43 -11.03 -8.92 -9.32
C ASP A 43 -11.30 -7.86 -8.25
N LYS A 44 -11.90 -6.76 -8.67
CA LYS A 44 -12.29 -5.65 -7.81
C LYS A 44 -13.17 -6.07 -6.63
N ASN A 45 -14.07 -7.02 -6.85
CA ASN A 45 -15.04 -7.45 -5.85
C ASN A 45 -14.43 -8.29 -4.72
N LEU A 46 -13.21 -8.82 -4.95
CA LEU A 46 -12.49 -9.65 -4.00
C LEU A 46 -11.37 -8.89 -3.27
N ARG A 47 -11.17 -7.61 -3.59
CA ARG A 47 -10.14 -6.78 -2.93
C ARG A 47 -10.50 -6.49 -1.49
N SER A 48 -9.52 -6.68 -0.60
CA SER A 48 -9.63 -6.23 0.77
C SER A 48 -9.48 -4.71 0.86
N ALA A 49 -10.37 -4.04 1.58
CA ALA A 49 -10.24 -2.62 1.88
C ALA A 49 -9.26 -2.34 3.04
N THR A 50 -8.86 -3.37 3.77
CA THR A 50 -7.98 -3.23 4.93
C THR A 50 -6.55 -3.70 4.66
N SER A 51 -6.37 -4.83 4.00
CA SER A 51 -5.07 -5.37 3.61
C SER A 51 -4.92 -5.27 2.10
N ILE A 52 -4.46 -4.13 1.63
CA ILE A 52 -4.36 -3.81 0.19
C ILE A 52 -3.02 -4.33 -0.33
N THR A 53 -3.06 -5.35 -1.19
CA THR A 53 -1.87 -5.99 -1.74
C THR A 53 -1.62 -5.56 -3.18
N LEU A 54 -0.37 -5.16 -3.45
CA LEU A 54 0.06 -4.56 -4.71
C LEU A 54 1.28 -5.27 -5.27
N SER A 55 1.32 -5.46 -6.59
CA SER A 55 2.43 -6.06 -7.32
C SER A 55 3.09 -5.03 -8.24
N ILE A 56 4.40 -5.12 -8.40
CA ILE A 56 5.14 -4.31 -9.36
C ILE A 56 4.99 -4.94 -10.76
N LYS A 57 4.48 -4.17 -11.74
CA LYS A 57 4.26 -4.63 -13.12
C LYS A 57 5.31 -4.11 -14.12
N ASP A 58 6.30 -3.36 -13.65
CA ASP A 58 7.36 -2.79 -14.49
C ASP A 58 8.27 -3.89 -15.06
N GLU A 59 8.55 -3.82 -16.37
CA GLU A 59 9.44 -4.77 -17.05
C GLU A 59 10.84 -4.82 -16.45
N TRP A 60 11.37 -3.68 -16.01
CA TRP A 60 12.66 -3.62 -15.33
C TRP A 60 12.70 -4.54 -14.11
N PHE A 61 11.65 -4.51 -13.29
CA PHE A 61 11.51 -5.35 -12.09
C PHE A 61 11.29 -6.82 -12.45
N ASN A 62 10.46 -7.07 -13.46
CA ASN A 62 10.07 -8.43 -13.87
C ASN A 62 11.20 -9.22 -14.54
N LYS A 63 12.28 -8.55 -15.00
CA LYS A 63 13.51 -9.20 -15.50
C LYS A 63 14.35 -9.82 -14.39
N PHE A 64 14.15 -9.43 -13.14
CA PHE A 64 14.90 -9.96 -12.01
C PHE A 64 14.35 -11.33 -11.58
N ASN A 65 15.25 -12.17 -11.05
CA ASN A 65 14.82 -13.35 -10.30
C ASN A 65 14.13 -12.94 -8.99
N GLU A 66 13.46 -13.89 -8.35
CA GLU A 66 12.67 -13.62 -7.15
C GLU A 66 13.51 -13.02 -6.00
N GLU A 67 14.75 -13.50 -5.81
CA GLU A 67 15.64 -12.98 -4.78
C GLU A 67 15.92 -11.49 -4.97
N LYS A 68 16.26 -11.10 -6.20
CA LYS A 68 16.52 -9.70 -6.56
C LYS A 68 15.27 -8.83 -6.49
N GLN A 69 14.11 -9.38 -6.83
CA GLN A 69 12.83 -8.70 -6.65
C GLN A 69 12.56 -8.42 -5.17
N ARG A 70 12.79 -9.40 -4.28
CA ARG A 70 12.65 -9.24 -2.82
C ARG A 70 13.62 -8.20 -2.26
N GLU A 71 14.86 -8.19 -2.71
CA GLU A 71 15.83 -7.14 -2.34
C GLU A 71 15.37 -5.75 -2.78
N THR A 72 14.82 -5.64 -3.98
CA THR A 72 14.30 -4.39 -4.52
C THR A 72 13.14 -3.86 -3.69
N VAL A 73 12.18 -4.72 -3.36
CA VAL A 73 11.06 -4.38 -2.47
C VAL A 73 11.57 -3.94 -1.09
N LYS A 74 12.52 -4.66 -0.51
CA LYS A 74 13.14 -4.28 0.78
C LYS A 74 13.78 -2.90 0.74
N LYS A 75 14.43 -2.52 -0.37
CA LYS A 75 15.00 -1.18 -0.53
C LYS A 75 13.92 -0.10 -0.55
N ILE A 76 12.83 -0.31 -1.28
CA ILE A 76 11.68 0.61 -1.32
C ILE A 76 11.11 0.80 0.10
N VAL A 77 10.84 -0.30 0.79
CA VAL A 77 10.31 -0.29 2.17
C VAL A 77 11.26 0.41 3.13
N SER A 78 12.56 0.14 3.02
CA SER A 78 13.58 0.76 3.88
C SER A 78 13.68 2.27 3.69
N MET A 79 13.51 2.75 2.45
CA MET A 79 13.50 4.19 2.17
C MET A 79 12.30 4.87 2.83
N LEU A 80 11.10 4.31 2.70
CA LEU A 80 9.90 4.84 3.33
C LEU A 80 9.99 4.83 4.86
N LYS A 81 10.58 3.78 5.42
CA LYS A 81 10.82 3.68 6.86
C LYS A 81 11.83 4.71 7.36
N LYS A 82 12.91 4.95 6.60
CA LYS A 82 13.94 5.93 6.94
C LYS A 82 13.38 7.36 7.01
N GLU A 83 12.44 7.68 6.14
CA GLU A 83 11.75 8.98 6.11
C GLU A 83 10.57 9.04 7.10
N ASP A 84 10.38 8.00 7.91
CA ASP A 84 9.26 7.86 8.87
C ASP A 84 7.86 8.00 8.23
N VAL A 85 7.76 7.60 6.96
CA VAL A 85 6.51 7.68 6.17
C VAL A 85 5.67 6.43 6.32
N ALA A 86 6.29 5.25 6.27
CA ALA A 86 5.60 3.97 6.39
C ALA A 86 6.52 2.90 7.00
N ASN A 87 6.07 2.29 8.10
CA ASN A 87 6.90 1.35 8.88
C ASN A 87 6.69 -0.12 8.50
N ASP A 88 5.52 -0.49 7.96
CA ASP A 88 5.15 -1.87 7.64
C ASP A 88 4.37 -1.96 6.33
N ILE A 89 5.06 -1.72 5.22
CA ILE A 89 4.47 -1.75 3.87
C ILE A 89 4.96 -2.94 3.04
N ASN A 90 5.77 -3.83 3.63
CA ASN A 90 6.25 -5.03 2.97
C ASN A 90 5.13 -6.06 2.81
N GLY A 91 5.15 -6.81 1.71
CA GLY A 91 4.28 -7.96 1.51
C GLY A 91 4.57 -9.09 2.51
N TYR A 92 3.67 -10.06 2.59
CA TYR A 92 3.87 -11.25 3.43
C TYR A 92 5.09 -12.05 2.97
N ALA A 93 5.84 -12.62 3.92
CA ALA A 93 7.10 -13.34 3.64
C ALA A 93 6.94 -14.52 2.67
N LYS A 94 5.77 -15.19 2.70
CA LYS A 94 5.44 -16.32 1.81
C LYS A 94 4.70 -15.91 0.53
N ALA A 95 4.33 -14.64 0.39
CA ALA A 95 3.72 -14.12 -0.82
C ALA A 95 4.81 -13.79 -1.88
N PRO A 96 4.45 -13.68 -3.16
CA PRO A 96 5.34 -13.09 -4.16
C PRO A 96 5.85 -11.70 -3.71
N PRO A 97 7.02 -11.23 -4.23
CA PRO A 97 7.53 -9.90 -3.93
C PRO A 97 6.50 -8.82 -4.21
N SER A 98 6.07 -8.11 -3.17
CA SER A 98 4.89 -7.24 -3.21
C SER A 98 4.94 -6.18 -2.13
N LEU A 99 4.06 -5.18 -2.26
CA LEU A 99 3.75 -4.21 -1.24
C LEU A 99 2.38 -4.52 -0.63
N ARG A 100 2.21 -4.24 0.66
CA ARG A 100 0.96 -4.39 1.38
C ARG A 100 0.69 -3.13 2.19
N ILE A 101 -0.36 -2.41 1.85
CA ILE A 101 -0.76 -1.19 2.53
C ILE A 101 -1.93 -1.51 3.46
N TRP A 102 -1.81 -1.16 4.73
CA TRP A 102 -2.92 -1.20 5.66
C TRP A 102 -3.86 -0.02 5.40
N GLY A 103 -5.07 -0.31 4.96
CA GLY A 103 -6.11 0.68 4.64
C GLY A 103 -7.28 0.67 5.63
N GLY A 104 -7.11 0.04 6.80
CA GLY A 104 -8.15 -0.01 7.82
C GLY A 104 -8.53 1.37 8.35
N SER A 105 -9.63 1.43 9.06
CA SER A 105 -10.26 2.68 9.53
C SER A 105 -9.45 3.50 10.55
N THR A 106 -8.36 2.95 11.07
CA THR A 106 -7.39 3.69 11.88
C THR A 106 -6.42 4.54 11.07
N VAL A 107 -6.39 4.37 9.74
CA VAL A 107 -5.64 5.20 8.81
C VAL A 107 -6.53 6.30 8.28
N GLN A 108 -6.13 7.55 8.49
CA GLN A 108 -6.86 8.72 7.98
C GLN A 108 -6.79 8.75 6.44
N ASN A 109 -7.89 9.16 5.80
CA ASN A 109 -7.91 9.26 4.33
C ASN A 109 -6.87 10.25 3.79
N ASP A 110 -6.60 11.33 4.50
CA ASP A 110 -5.57 12.30 4.09
C ASP A 110 -4.15 11.73 4.21
N ASP A 111 -3.87 10.91 5.22
CA ASP A 111 -2.60 10.20 5.35
C ASP A 111 -2.41 9.19 4.21
N MET A 112 -3.49 8.48 3.82
CA MET A 112 -3.45 7.59 2.67
C MET A 112 -3.14 8.35 1.37
N LYS A 113 -3.77 9.51 1.15
CA LYS A 113 -3.46 10.36 -0.01
C LYS A 113 -2.01 10.84 0.00
N ALA A 114 -1.50 11.24 1.16
CA ALA A 114 -0.13 11.71 1.32
C ALA A 114 0.91 10.60 1.09
N LEU A 115 0.58 9.35 1.40
CA LEU A 115 1.45 8.19 1.22
C LEU A 115 1.75 7.91 -0.27
N MET A 116 0.79 8.08 -1.16
CA MET A 116 0.91 7.67 -2.57
C MET A 116 2.12 8.28 -3.29
N PRO A 117 2.38 9.59 -3.26
CA PRO A 117 3.56 10.18 -3.89
C PRO A 117 4.88 9.72 -3.24
N TRP A 118 4.88 9.38 -1.95
CA TRP A 118 6.06 8.82 -1.28
C TRP A 118 6.41 7.42 -1.78
N VAL A 119 5.41 6.60 -2.04
CA VAL A 119 5.61 5.26 -2.63
C VAL A 119 6.17 5.38 -4.04
N ASP A 120 5.65 6.29 -4.87
CA ASP A 120 6.20 6.59 -6.19
C ASP A 120 7.65 7.06 -6.11
N TRP A 121 7.95 8.00 -5.21
CA TRP A 121 9.31 8.50 -5.00
C TRP A 121 10.28 7.37 -4.62
N ALA A 122 9.93 6.53 -3.66
CA ALA A 122 10.79 5.44 -3.20
C ALA A 122 11.06 4.43 -4.33
N TYR A 123 10.03 4.05 -5.09
CA TYR A 123 10.17 3.17 -6.24
C TYR A 123 11.10 3.76 -7.31
N HIS A 124 10.85 5.00 -7.74
CA HIS A 124 11.67 5.65 -8.78
C HIS A 124 13.10 5.89 -8.31
N SER A 125 13.31 6.21 -7.04
CA SER A 125 14.67 6.36 -6.47
C SER A 125 15.43 5.05 -6.51
N VAL A 126 14.82 3.93 -6.14
CA VAL A 126 15.45 2.61 -6.20
C VAL A 126 15.74 2.21 -7.64
N LYS A 127 14.81 2.46 -8.57
CA LYS A 127 14.98 2.15 -9.99
C LYS A 127 16.13 2.96 -10.63
N ASN A 128 16.20 4.25 -10.35
CA ASN A 128 17.19 5.14 -10.93
C ASN A 128 18.61 4.93 -10.38
N ASN A 129 18.73 4.37 -9.18
CA ASN A 129 20.02 4.06 -8.53
C ASN A 129 20.41 2.58 -8.67
N ALA A 130 19.71 1.84 -9.48
CA ALA A 130 19.96 0.41 -9.69
C ALA A 130 21.06 0.17 -10.74
#